data_a02f07376dc620f3a7761de466531ecc
#
_entry.id   a02f07376dc620f3a7761de466531ecc
#
_cell.length_a   1.000
_cell.length_b   1.000
_cell.length_c   1.000
_cell.angle_alpha   90.00
_cell.angle_beta   90.00
_cell.angle_gamma   90.00
#
_symmetry.space_group_name_H-M   'P 1'
#
loop_
_entity.id
_entity.type
_entity.pdbx_description
1 polymer ?
#
loop_
_entity_poly.entity_id
_entity_poly.type
_entity_poly.pdbx_seq_one_letter_code
_entity_poly.pdbx_strand_id
1 'polypeptide(L)'
;MTGRGRRQRDEEWTQKFSKLLHLVVESNNIKLNHLDSDAGILLSAFRTWVSGRNLPGPSYFNLLLSFIAPRVNDSSGPIILERVFSDCSNTEAWDAVESYSVFEGDMQRYTPAVLEIYWRMGRKMVPLPLTSDNAAVPSGKTVAVVFDFVGTLLPKIDADSSLRYIWLESGQDKARFQDILAHYSHDADDRRSYFQQATELFREARITKDDITRIGKGTRLIAGICDVFKVLNDAGVLIWIVSRSERQFIRAALGNLACYVEEIKSNQFLFDSNGVVADIRISPFDYEGKRRFVSRVAGDLGVSPQDIVFVGNSNNDASVRASGAVTVCVSPSNTTGTDRSSWTHCCLYCDDLRDILPFIQLQSTTK
;
A
#
# COMPACT_ATOMS: atom_id res chain seq x y z
N MET A 1 22.78 -4.64 -6.74
CA MET A 1 22.95 -5.88 -5.93
C MET A 1 22.47 -7.05 -6.75
N THR A 2 23.33 -8.05 -6.97
CA THR A 2 23.07 -9.19 -7.84
C THR A 2 22.00 -10.09 -7.23
N GLY A 3 21.15 -10.70 -8.05
CA GLY A 3 20.00 -11.52 -7.63
C GLY A 3 20.29 -12.69 -6.67
N ARG A 4 21.55 -13.07 -6.49
CA ARG A 4 21.98 -14.09 -5.52
C ARG A 4 21.85 -13.61 -4.07
N GLY A 5 22.24 -12.38 -3.76
CA GLY A 5 22.16 -11.85 -2.38
C GLY A 5 20.71 -11.64 -1.90
N ARG A 6 19.77 -11.42 -2.84
CA ARG A 6 18.35 -11.25 -2.53
C ARG A 6 17.69 -12.59 -2.17
N ARG A 7 17.96 -13.67 -2.94
CA ARG A 7 17.45 -15.02 -2.63
C ARG A 7 17.93 -15.53 -1.28
N GLN A 8 19.22 -15.36 -0.99
CA GLN A 8 19.80 -15.80 0.27
C GLN A 8 19.18 -15.11 1.50
N ARG A 9 18.87 -13.81 1.37
CA ARG A 9 18.21 -13.05 2.45
C ARG A 9 16.75 -13.51 2.66
N ASP A 10 16.01 -13.73 1.58
CA ASP A 10 14.62 -14.20 1.66
C ASP A 10 14.54 -15.61 2.26
N GLU A 11 15.50 -16.49 1.97
CA GLU A 11 15.62 -17.83 2.58
C GLU A 11 15.94 -17.75 4.09
N GLU A 12 16.83 -16.89 4.51
CA GLU A 12 17.17 -16.68 5.92
C GLU A 12 15.95 -16.23 6.74
N TRP A 13 15.19 -15.25 6.26
CA TRP A 13 13.99 -14.76 6.94
C TRP A 13 12.91 -15.83 7.03
N THR A 14 12.71 -16.58 5.96
CA THR A 14 11.75 -17.68 5.94
C THR A 14 12.12 -18.77 6.95
N GLN A 15 13.41 -19.07 7.11
CA GLN A 15 13.91 -20.01 8.10
C GLN A 15 13.71 -19.51 9.54
N LYS A 16 13.97 -18.22 9.79
CA LYS A 16 13.73 -17.61 11.10
C LYS A 16 12.26 -17.61 11.48
N PHE A 17 11.36 -17.24 10.56
CA PHE A 17 9.92 -17.31 10.75
C PHE A 17 9.48 -18.75 11.04
N SER A 18 9.98 -19.72 10.28
CA SER A 18 9.70 -21.14 10.46
C SER A 18 10.05 -21.63 11.86
N LYS A 19 11.27 -21.33 12.33
CA LYS A 19 11.72 -21.69 13.68
C LYS A 19 10.83 -21.09 14.75
N LEU A 20 10.48 -19.81 14.60
CA LEU A 20 9.62 -19.13 15.53
C LEU A 20 8.21 -19.74 15.55
N LEU A 21 7.61 -19.97 14.38
CA LEU A 21 6.29 -20.58 14.28
C LEU A 21 6.24 -21.98 14.92
N HIS A 22 7.28 -22.78 14.69
CA HIS A 22 7.42 -24.10 15.32
C HIS A 22 7.47 -24.00 16.85
N LEU A 23 8.31 -23.11 17.35
CA LEU A 23 8.49 -22.87 18.77
C LEU A 23 7.21 -22.40 19.45
N VAL A 24 6.47 -21.51 18.80
CA VAL A 24 5.18 -21.01 19.27
C VAL A 24 4.16 -22.14 19.42
N VAL A 25 4.06 -22.99 18.40
CA VAL A 25 3.10 -24.10 18.41
C VAL A 25 3.44 -25.10 19.48
N GLU A 26 4.72 -25.46 19.64
CA GLU A 26 5.18 -26.42 20.64
C GLU A 26 5.08 -25.87 22.06
N SER A 27 5.59 -24.65 22.31
CA SER A 27 5.61 -24.06 23.64
C SER A 27 4.23 -23.81 24.22
N ASN A 28 3.23 -23.55 23.36
CA ASN A 28 1.85 -23.32 23.78
C ASN A 28 0.96 -24.55 23.59
N ASN A 29 1.53 -25.69 23.21
CA ASN A 29 0.82 -26.94 22.97
C ASN A 29 -0.41 -26.77 22.05
N ILE A 30 -0.25 -25.96 21.00
CA ILE A 30 -1.33 -25.64 20.07
C ILE A 30 -1.68 -26.86 19.23
N LYS A 31 -2.90 -27.35 19.39
CA LYS A 31 -3.38 -28.48 18.61
C LYS A 31 -3.77 -28.08 17.22
N LEU A 32 -3.08 -28.63 16.22
CA LEU A 32 -3.26 -28.30 14.80
C LEU A 32 -4.42 -29.08 14.13
N ASN A 33 -5.04 -30.01 14.81
CA ASN A 33 -6.17 -30.79 14.28
C ASN A 33 -7.42 -29.92 13.99
N HIS A 34 -7.50 -28.72 14.56
CA HIS A 34 -8.58 -27.77 14.33
C HIS A 34 -8.18 -26.61 13.42
N LEU A 35 -6.99 -26.64 12.82
CA LEU A 35 -6.47 -25.55 12.00
C LEU A 35 -7.35 -25.27 10.77
N ASP A 36 -7.85 -26.32 10.13
CA ASP A 36 -8.72 -26.19 8.95
C ASP A 36 -10.13 -25.72 9.36
N SER A 37 -10.72 -26.33 10.38
CA SER A 37 -12.08 -25.96 10.84
C SER A 37 -12.17 -24.58 11.48
N ASP A 38 -11.16 -24.19 12.26
CA ASP A 38 -11.19 -22.93 13.03
C ASP A 38 -10.63 -21.74 12.26
N ALA A 39 -9.73 -21.98 11.32
CA ALA A 39 -9.04 -20.93 10.58
C ALA A 39 -9.08 -21.07 9.05
N GLY A 40 -9.63 -22.15 8.50
CA GLY A 40 -9.62 -22.41 7.07
C GLY A 40 -8.22 -22.59 6.48
N ILE A 41 -7.25 -23.01 7.30
CA ILE A 41 -5.87 -23.22 6.89
C ILE A 41 -5.61 -24.71 6.72
N LEU A 42 -5.35 -25.15 5.50
CA LEU A 42 -4.97 -26.52 5.23
C LEU A 42 -3.67 -26.88 5.96
N LEU A 43 -3.65 -28.03 6.63
CA LEU A 43 -2.47 -28.52 7.35
C LEU A 43 -1.24 -28.67 6.43
N SER A 44 -1.45 -28.97 5.16
CA SER A 44 -0.39 -29.02 4.15
C SER A 44 0.27 -27.66 3.92
N ALA A 45 -0.51 -26.59 3.84
CA ALA A 45 0.00 -25.23 3.72
C ALA A 45 0.79 -24.82 4.98
N PHE A 46 0.24 -25.10 6.16
CA PHE A 46 0.92 -24.84 7.43
C PHE A 46 2.27 -25.56 7.52
N ARG A 47 2.35 -26.82 7.10
CA ARG A 47 3.59 -27.60 7.06
C ARG A 47 4.66 -26.98 6.16
N THR A 48 4.28 -26.30 5.08
CA THR A 48 5.26 -25.60 4.21
C THR A 48 5.85 -24.39 4.92
N TRP A 49 5.10 -23.73 5.77
CA TRP A 49 5.60 -22.58 6.56
C TRP A 49 6.51 -23.03 7.69
N VAL A 50 6.10 -24.06 8.43
CA VAL A 50 6.92 -24.64 9.51
C VAL A 50 8.20 -25.28 8.98
N SER A 51 8.20 -25.81 7.75
CA SER A 51 9.42 -26.34 7.13
C SER A 51 10.36 -25.27 6.53
N GLY A 52 9.98 -24.00 6.60
CA GLY A 52 10.77 -22.89 6.05
C GLY A 52 10.86 -22.87 4.52
N ARG A 53 9.90 -23.49 3.83
CA ARG A 53 9.86 -23.49 2.36
C ARG A 53 9.33 -22.18 1.81
N ASN A 54 8.37 -21.56 2.49
CA ASN A 54 7.80 -20.27 2.13
C ASN A 54 7.16 -19.60 3.37
N LEU A 55 6.83 -18.32 3.22
CA LEU A 55 6.02 -17.58 4.18
C LEU A 55 4.54 -17.67 3.80
N PRO A 56 3.60 -17.59 4.77
CA PRO A 56 2.20 -17.42 4.46
C PRO A 56 1.97 -16.12 3.69
N GLY A 57 1.06 -16.15 2.73
CA GLY A 57 0.54 -14.93 2.13
C GLY A 57 -0.24 -14.08 3.16
N PRO A 58 -0.50 -12.77 2.89
CA PRO A 58 -1.12 -11.87 3.87
C PRO A 58 -2.43 -12.39 4.45
N SER A 59 -3.32 -12.90 3.61
CA SER A 59 -4.61 -13.46 4.05
C SER A 59 -4.44 -14.68 4.96
N TYR A 60 -3.55 -15.58 4.60
CA TYR A 60 -3.24 -16.75 5.42
C TYR A 60 -2.52 -16.40 6.71
N PHE A 61 -1.69 -15.36 6.69
CA PHE A 61 -1.03 -14.88 7.91
C PHE A 61 -2.03 -14.30 8.90
N ASN A 62 -3.01 -13.52 8.43
CA ASN A 62 -4.08 -13.01 9.28
C ASN A 62 -4.93 -14.14 9.89
N LEU A 63 -5.26 -15.16 9.09
CA LEU A 63 -5.93 -16.36 9.60
C LEU A 63 -5.07 -17.11 10.63
N LEU A 64 -3.77 -17.21 10.37
CA LEU A 64 -2.82 -17.83 11.29
C LEU A 64 -2.74 -17.06 12.62
N LEU A 65 -2.65 -15.73 12.57
CA LEU A 65 -2.66 -14.90 13.78
C LEU A 65 -3.97 -15.05 14.55
N SER A 66 -5.11 -15.04 13.87
CA SER A 66 -6.42 -15.23 14.50
C SER A 66 -6.56 -16.59 15.16
N PHE A 67 -5.88 -17.61 14.63
CA PHE A 67 -5.85 -18.94 15.22
C PHE A 67 -4.90 -19.02 16.42
N ILE A 68 -3.73 -18.41 16.33
CA ILE A 68 -2.67 -18.47 17.36
C ILE A 68 -2.97 -17.53 18.53
N ALA A 69 -3.35 -16.27 18.28
CA ALA A 69 -3.47 -15.25 19.31
C ALA A 69 -4.35 -15.64 20.51
N PRO A 70 -5.55 -16.22 20.34
CA PRO A 70 -6.37 -16.63 21.49
C PRO A 70 -5.82 -17.87 22.23
N ARG A 71 -4.81 -18.56 21.67
CA ARG A 71 -4.19 -19.76 22.22
C ARG A 71 -2.87 -19.51 22.93
N VAL A 72 -2.44 -18.25 22.89
CA VAL A 72 -1.22 -17.77 23.56
C VAL A 72 -1.61 -16.68 24.55
N ASN A 73 -1.27 -16.85 25.81
CA ASN A 73 -1.50 -15.85 26.85
C ASN A 73 -0.46 -14.73 26.76
N ASP A 74 -0.71 -13.75 25.87
CA ASP A 74 0.21 -12.64 25.70
C ASP A 74 -0.48 -11.29 25.61
N SER A 75 -0.41 -10.54 26.71
CA SER A 75 -0.90 -9.14 26.78
C SER A 75 0.16 -8.09 26.40
N SER A 76 1.40 -8.49 26.16
CA SER A 76 2.54 -7.58 25.98
C SER A 76 2.96 -7.42 24.52
N GLY A 77 2.38 -8.20 23.60
CA GLY A 77 2.72 -8.18 22.19
C GLY A 77 2.62 -6.80 21.52
N PRO A 78 1.55 -6.02 21.73
CA PRO A 78 1.44 -4.68 21.18
C PRO A 78 2.55 -3.74 21.64
N ILE A 79 2.96 -3.84 22.91
CA ILE A 79 4.01 -3.00 23.50
C ILE A 79 5.38 -3.29 22.87
N ILE A 80 5.66 -4.56 22.56
CA ILE A 80 6.92 -4.94 21.89
C ILE A 80 6.93 -4.47 20.44
N LEU A 81 5.84 -4.65 19.72
CA LEU A 81 5.71 -4.13 18.36
C LEU A 81 5.94 -2.62 18.32
N GLU A 82 5.25 -1.89 19.18
CA GLU A 82 5.39 -0.44 19.28
C GLU A 82 6.84 -0.04 19.59
N ARG A 83 7.49 -0.70 20.54
CA ARG A 83 8.86 -0.39 20.93
C ARG A 83 9.88 -0.73 19.86
N VAL A 84 9.79 -1.92 19.26
CA VAL A 84 10.72 -2.33 18.19
C VAL A 84 10.58 -1.42 16.97
N PHE A 85 9.37 -0.99 16.63
CA PHE A 85 9.15 -0.15 15.46
C PHE A 85 9.36 1.34 15.74
N SER A 86 9.25 1.79 16.98
CA SER A 86 9.57 3.18 17.33
C SER A 86 11.08 3.45 17.46
N ASP A 87 11.84 2.46 17.87
CA ASP A 87 13.26 2.64 18.20
C ASP A 87 14.22 2.27 17.06
N CYS A 88 13.75 1.69 15.96
CA CYS A 88 14.60 1.10 14.93
C CYS A 88 14.41 1.69 13.54
N SER A 89 15.53 1.89 12.82
CA SER A 89 15.52 2.11 11.38
C SER A 89 15.13 0.83 10.62
N ASN A 90 14.73 0.95 9.35
CA ASN A 90 14.39 -0.21 8.51
C ASN A 90 15.51 -1.26 8.39
N THR A 91 16.78 -0.82 8.50
CA THR A 91 17.97 -1.69 8.46
C THR A 91 18.31 -2.28 9.82
N GLU A 92 17.96 -1.57 10.88
CA GLU A 92 18.30 -1.89 12.28
C GLU A 92 17.16 -2.62 12.99
N ALA A 93 15.93 -2.57 12.47
CA ALA A 93 14.76 -3.21 13.09
C ALA A 93 14.99 -4.71 13.33
N TRP A 94 15.70 -5.38 12.41
CA TRP A 94 16.05 -6.78 12.57
C TRP A 94 17.07 -7.00 13.69
N ASP A 95 18.16 -6.24 13.71
CA ASP A 95 19.20 -6.37 14.73
C ASP A 95 18.63 -6.05 16.11
N ALA A 96 17.68 -5.11 16.19
CA ALA A 96 16.96 -4.80 17.41
C ALA A 96 16.02 -5.95 17.84
N VAL A 97 15.34 -6.59 16.91
CA VAL A 97 14.53 -7.79 17.19
C VAL A 97 15.43 -8.92 17.67
N GLU A 98 16.59 -9.16 17.06
CA GLU A 98 17.54 -10.20 17.49
C GLU A 98 18.24 -9.87 18.82
N SER A 99 18.52 -8.60 19.10
CA SER A 99 19.15 -8.16 20.35
C SER A 99 18.22 -8.16 21.56
N TYR A 100 16.92 -8.29 21.34
CA TYR A 100 15.96 -8.43 22.45
C TYR A 100 16.17 -9.78 23.15
N SER A 101 16.71 -9.73 24.36
CA SER A 101 16.93 -10.90 25.23
C SER A 101 15.66 -11.71 25.55
N VAL A 102 14.51 -11.16 25.24
CA VAL A 102 13.18 -11.79 25.26
C VAL A 102 13.13 -13.05 24.40
N PHE A 103 13.98 -13.15 23.37
CA PHE A 103 14.01 -14.32 22.48
C PHE A 103 14.59 -15.58 23.11
N GLU A 104 15.36 -15.47 24.18
CA GLU A 104 15.99 -16.64 24.79
C GLU A 104 15.21 -17.26 25.95
N GLY A 105 14.35 -16.49 26.64
CA GLY A 105 13.69 -17.00 27.85
C GLY A 105 12.18 -16.87 27.91
N ASP A 106 11.60 -15.82 27.32
CA ASP A 106 10.17 -15.45 27.47
C ASP A 106 9.41 -15.43 26.15
N MET A 107 9.84 -16.19 25.15
CA MET A 107 9.20 -16.27 23.83
C MET A 107 7.69 -16.61 23.90
N GLN A 108 7.27 -17.30 24.94
CA GLN A 108 5.87 -17.66 25.17
C GLN A 108 4.95 -16.45 25.35
N ARG A 109 5.45 -15.35 25.93
CA ARG A 109 4.63 -14.17 26.28
C ARG A 109 4.37 -13.24 25.11
N TYR A 110 5.24 -13.27 24.07
CA TYR A 110 5.25 -12.24 23.02
C TYR A 110 5.02 -12.79 21.61
N THR A 111 4.56 -13.99 21.56
CA THR A 111 4.55 -14.82 20.37
C THR A 111 3.82 -14.26 19.16
N PRO A 112 2.55 -13.78 19.25
CA PRO A 112 1.87 -13.26 18.06
C PRO A 112 2.55 -12.03 17.49
N ALA A 113 3.04 -11.14 18.37
CA ALA A 113 3.71 -9.92 17.97
C ALA A 113 5.05 -10.19 17.31
N VAL A 114 5.82 -11.13 17.87
CA VAL A 114 7.11 -11.52 17.31
C VAL A 114 6.93 -12.22 15.97
N LEU A 115 5.92 -13.12 15.84
CA LEU A 115 5.56 -13.70 14.55
C LEU A 115 5.21 -12.65 13.52
N GLU A 116 4.46 -11.64 13.91
CA GLU A 116 4.10 -10.54 13.04
C GLU A 116 5.33 -9.74 12.59
N ILE A 117 6.26 -9.44 13.50
CA ILE A 117 7.51 -8.77 13.16
C ILE A 117 8.28 -9.60 12.13
N TYR A 118 8.52 -10.88 12.38
CA TYR A 118 9.26 -11.74 11.46
C TYR A 118 8.56 -11.90 10.12
N TRP A 119 7.25 -12.03 10.11
CA TRP A 119 6.48 -12.09 8.88
C TRP A 119 6.57 -10.78 8.09
N ARG A 120 6.39 -9.63 8.77
CA ARG A 120 6.49 -8.31 8.13
C ARG A 120 7.87 -8.08 7.53
N MET A 121 8.92 -8.44 8.26
CA MET A 121 10.30 -8.30 7.78
C MET A 121 10.56 -9.22 6.58
N GLY A 122 10.13 -10.46 6.63
CA GLY A 122 10.22 -11.39 5.49
C GLY A 122 9.43 -10.92 4.28
N ARG A 123 8.32 -10.22 4.49
CA ARG A 123 7.53 -9.54 3.44
C ARG A 123 8.03 -8.12 3.15
N LYS A 124 9.09 -7.66 3.84
CA LYS A 124 9.63 -6.30 3.74
C LYS A 124 8.63 -5.20 4.10
N MET A 125 7.71 -5.52 4.98
CA MET A 125 6.71 -4.62 5.53
C MET A 125 7.17 -4.16 6.91
N VAL A 126 8.05 -3.17 6.95
CA VAL A 126 8.57 -2.63 8.20
C VAL A 126 8.07 -1.20 8.36
N PRO A 127 7.42 -0.83 9.47
CA PRO A 127 7.15 0.56 9.78
C PRO A 127 8.46 1.34 9.81
N LEU A 128 8.44 2.55 9.28
CA LEU A 128 9.57 3.45 9.41
C LEU A 128 9.63 4.01 10.84
N PRO A 129 10.82 4.26 11.38
CA PRO A 129 10.94 4.89 12.68
C PRO A 129 10.23 6.23 12.66
N LEU A 130 9.49 6.50 13.71
CA LEU A 130 8.99 7.82 14.00
C LEU A 130 10.20 8.67 14.34
N THR A 131 10.63 9.56 13.43
CA THR A 131 11.68 10.52 13.77
C THR A 131 11.18 11.39 14.91
N SER A 132 11.98 11.53 15.96
CA SER A 132 11.63 12.11 17.26
C SER A 132 11.08 13.53 17.24
N ASP A 133 11.18 14.25 16.13
CA ASP A 133 10.92 15.68 16.10
C ASP A 133 9.54 16.08 15.54
N ASN A 134 8.77 15.18 14.90
CA ASN A 134 7.39 15.42 14.45
C ASN A 134 6.65 14.13 14.08
N ALA A 135 6.83 13.08 14.84
CA ALA A 135 6.06 11.88 14.62
C ALA A 135 4.59 12.18 14.91
N ALA A 136 3.78 12.18 13.86
CA ALA A 136 2.35 12.14 13.99
C ALA A 136 1.98 10.83 14.68
N VAL A 137 1.94 10.83 16.00
CA VAL A 137 1.27 9.78 16.75
C VAL A 137 -0.21 9.97 16.42
N PRO A 138 -0.87 8.97 15.81
CA PRO A 138 -2.29 9.09 15.55
C PRO A 138 -2.98 9.43 16.87
N SER A 139 -3.84 10.45 16.87
CA SER A 139 -4.52 10.91 18.09
C SER A 139 -5.58 9.91 18.58
N GLY A 140 -5.66 8.74 17.95
CA GLY A 140 -6.48 7.62 18.38
C GLY A 140 -7.53 7.14 17.37
N LYS A 141 -7.73 7.80 16.22
CA LYS A 141 -8.72 7.36 15.22
C LYS A 141 -8.41 7.87 13.82
N THR A 142 -8.32 6.94 12.85
CA THR A 142 -8.34 7.33 11.44
C THR A 142 -9.75 7.73 11.02
N VAL A 143 -9.91 8.96 10.54
CA VAL A 143 -11.18 9.51 10.06
C VAL A 143 -11.26 9.41 8.53
N ALA A 144 -10.12 9.48 7.87
CA ALA A 144 -10.05 9.48 6.41
C ALA A 144 -8.84 8.72 5.89
N VAL A 145 -9.00 8.07 4.72
CA VAL A 145 -7.90 7.50 3.96
C VAL A 145 -7.91 8.11 2.56
N VAL A 146 -6.77 8.63 2.15
CA VAL A 146 -6.56 9.23 0.82
C VAL A 146 -5.61 8.33 0.04
N PHE A 147 -6.02 7.86 -1.12
CA PHE A 147 -5.20 6.99 -1.96
C PHE A 147 -4.66 7.74 -3.18
N ASP A 148 -3.41 7.49 -3.55
CA ASP A 148 -2.99 7.64 -4.95
C ASP A 148 -3.54 6.47 -5.77
N PHE A 149 -3.42 6.54 -7.11
CA PHE A 149 -4.01 5.53 -7.98
C PHE A 149 -2.97 4.65 -8.67
N VAL A 150 -2.11 5.20 -9.55
CA VAL A 150 -1.12 4.41 -10.30
C VAL A 150 0.05 4.00 -9.41
N GLY A 151 0.33 2.71 -9.34
CA GLY A 151 1.33 2.13 -8.45
C GLY A 151 0.82 1.90 -7.02
N THR A 152 -0.43 2.28 -6.73
CA THR A 152 -1.08 2.13 -5.42
C THR A 152 -2.31 1.24 -5.53
N LEU A 153 -3.41 1.72 -6.09
CA LEU A 153 -4.64 0.94 -6.35
C LEU A 153 -4.56 0.19 -7.68
N LEU A 154 -3.90 0.78 -8.67
CA LEU A 154 -3.52 0.13 -9.91
C LEU A 154 -2.08 -0.34 -9.76
N PRO A 155 -1.80 -1.65 -9.73
CA PRO A 155 -0.44 -2.18 -9.64
C PRO A 155 0.44 -1.59 -10.75
N LYS A 156 1.72 -1.37 -10.44
CA LYS A 156 2.69 -0.88 -11.42
C LYS A 156 2.90 -1.94 -12.49
N ILE A 157 2.12 -1.86 -13.53
CA ILE A 157 2.28 -2.63 -14.76
C ILE A 157 3.31 -1.88 -15.59
N ASP A 158 3.77 -2.43 -16.71
CA ASP A 158 4.81 -1.87 -17.63
C ASP A 158 4.61 -0.40 -18.08
N ALA A 159 3.69 0.33 -17.45
CA ALA A 159 3.36 1.70 -17.73
C ALA A 159 3.56 2.60 -16.49
N ASP A 160 4.41 3.63 -16.63
CA ASP A 160 4.69 4.60 -15.58
C ASP A 160 3.55 5.63 -15.38
N SER A 161 2.54 5.62 -16.25
CA SER A 161 1.38 6.52 -16.21
C SER A 161 0.12 5.87 -16.78
N SER A 162 -1.05 6.35 -16.35
CA SER A 162 -2.35 5.96 -16.91
C SER A 162 -2.46 6.26 -18.40
N LEU A 163 -1.93 7.40 -18.86
CA LEU A 163 -1.96 7.75 -20.29
C LEU A 163 -1.22 6.72 -21.13
N ARG A 164 -0.03 6.31 -20.71
CA ARG A 164 0.71 5.25 -21.40
C ARG A 164 -0.01 3.92 -21.35
N TYR A 165 -0.61 3.59 -20.22
CA TYR A 165 -1.41 2.37 -20.08
C TYR A 165 -2.60 2.37 -21.06
N ILE A 166 -3.38 3.45 -21.10
CA ILE A 166 -4.51 3.60 -22.03
C ILE A 166 -4.03 3.52 -23.48
N TRP A 167 -2.90 4.15 -23.82
CA TRP A 167 -2.32 4.12 -25.13
C TRP A 167 -2.01 2.68 -25.61
N LEU A 168 -1.33 1.92 -24.77
CA LEU A 168 -0.93 0.54 -25.09
C LEU A 168 -2.16 -0.38 -25.19
N GLU A 169 -3.10 -0.27 -24.25
CA GLU A 169 -4.33 -1.07 -24.26
C GLU A 169 -5.30 -0.68 -25.39
N SER A 170 -5.09 0.46 -26.02
CA SER A 170 -5.78 0.84 -27.28
C SER A 170 -5.17 0.19 -28.51
N GLY A 171 -4.14 -0.65 -28.36
CA GLY A 171 -3.45 -1.30 -29.46
C GLY A 171 -2.50 -0.38 -30.23
N GLN A 172 -2.09 0.74 -29.65
CA GLN A 172 -1.21 1.71 -30.29
C GLN A 172 0.27 1.39 -30.11
N ASP A 173 1.10 1.90 -31.01
CA ASP A 173 2.54 1.64 -31.00
C ASP A 173 3.22 2.23 -29.75
N LYS A 174 3.94 1.36 -29.03
CA LYS A 174 4.71 1.69 -27.83
C LYS A 174 5.79 2.75 -28.11
N ALA A 175 6.45 2.70 -29.25
CA ALA A 175 7.55 3.62 -29.57
C ALA A 175 7.08 5.07 -29.63
N ARG A 176 5.90 5.33 -30.21
CA ARG A 176 5.35 6.70 -30.30
C ARG A 176 5.13 7.35 -28.94
N PHE A 177 4.75 6.59 -27.92
CA PHE A 177 4.58 7.13 -26.59
C PHE A 177 5.90 7.26 -25.83
N GLN A 178 6.88 6.41 -26.12
CA GLN A 178 8.21 6.50 -25.52
C GLN A 178 8.97 7.77 -25.91
N ASP A 179 8.78 8.26 -27.14
CA ASP A 179 9.38 9.52 -27.59
C ASP A 179 8.92 10.70 -26.72
N ILE A 180 7.66 10.71 -26.31
CA ILE A 180 7.14 11.74 -25.39
C ILE A 180 7.78 11.61 -23.99
N LEU A 181 7.92 10.37 -23.49
CA LEU A 181 8.49 10.10 -22.17
C LEU A 181 9.98 10.44 -22.10
N ALA A 182 10.72 10.25 -23.19
CA ALA A 182 12.14 10.55 -23.24
C ALA A 182 12.47 12.02 -22.98
N HIS A 183 11.52 12.92 -23.26
CA HIS A 183 11.64 14.36 -23.07
C HIS A 183 10.92 14.87 -21.81
N TYR A 184 10.33 13.95 -21.02
CA TYR A 184 9.61 14.33 -19.82
C TYR A 184 10.57 14.51 -18.64
N SER A 185 10.73 15.76 -18.19
CA SER A 185 11.28 16.05 -16.87
C SER A 185 10.14 16.40 -15.89
N HIS A 186 10.45 16.43 -14.59
CA HIS A 186 9.45 16.77 -13.58
C HIS A 186 9.18 18.30 -13.46
N ASP A 187 9.73 19.10 -14.34
CA ASP A 187 9.49 20.54 -14.39
C ASP A 187 8.07 20.90 -14.85
N ALA A 188 7.57 22.05 -14.41
CA ALA A 188 6.20 22.47 -14.68
C ALA A 188 5.93 22.70 -16.18
N ASP A 189 6.91 23.21 -16.90
CA ASP A 189 6.79 23.48 -18.35
C ASP A 189 6.86 22.18 -19.15
N ASP A 190 7.71 21.25 -18.76
CA ASP A 190 7.80 19.93 -19.37
C ASP A 190 6.53 19.10 -19.14
N ARG A 191 5.87 19.25 -17.97
CA ARG A 191 4.57 18.63 -17.73
C ARG A 191 3.50 19.11 -18.68
N ARG A 192 3.44 20.41 -18.92
CA ARG A 192 2.46 20.95 -19.87
C ARG A 192 2.73 20.40 -21.27
N SER A 193 3.98 20.38 -21.70
CA SER A 193 4.41 19.80 -22.97
C SER A 193 4.05 18.32 -23.06
N TYR A 194 4.30 17.53 -22.02
CA TYR A 194 3.93 16.12 -21.96
C TYR A 194 2.43 15.87 -22.18
N PHE A 195 1.57 16.62 -21.46
CA PHE A 195 0.12 16.45 -21.61
C PHE A 195 -0.37 16.94 -22.96
N GLN A 196 0.22 17.99 -23.54
CA GLN A 196 -0.10 18.45 -24.88
C GLN A 196 0.24 17.39 -25.93
N GLN A 197 1.45 16.85 -25.91
CA GLN A 197 1.89 15.80 -26.83
C GLN A 197 1.06 14.52 -26.67
N ALA A 198 0.76 14.10 -25.44
CA ALA A 198 -0.12 12.96 -25.20
C ALA A 198 -1.54 13.22 -25.75
N THR A 199 -2.06 14.42 -25.58
CA THR A 199 -3.38 14.82 -26.13
C THR A 199 -3.38 14.72 -27.66
N GLU A 200 -2.32 15.22 -28.32
CA GLU A 200 -2.18 15.15 -29.77
C GLU A 200 -2.16 13.70 -30.27
N LEU A 201 -1.36 12.82 -29.62
CA LEU A 201 -1.35 11.40 -29.95
C LEU A 201 -2.74 10.75 -29.79
N PHE A 202 -3.43 11.04 -28.71
CA PHE A 202 -4.76 10.47 -28.44
C PHE A 202 -5.78 10.94 -29.47
N ARG A 203 -5.71 12.20 -29.87
CA ARG A 203 -6.57 12.78 -30.91
C ARG A 203 -6.28 12.19 -32.29
N GLU A 204 -5.00 12.05 -32.67
CA GLU A 204 -4.60 11.41 -33.94
C GLU A 204 -5.05 9.97 -34.01
N ALA A 205 -4.87 9.21 -32.93
CA ALA A 205 -5.33 7.83 -32.82
C ALA A 205 -6.85 7.70 -32.64
N ARG A 206 -7.59 8.83 -32.52
CA ARG A 206 -9.03 8.89 -32.29
C ARG A 206 -9.48 8.10 -31.08
N ILE A 207 -8.71 8.12 -29.99
CA ILE A 207 -9.06 7.45 -28.76
C ILE A 207 -10.33 8.10 -28.18
N THR A 208 -11.34 7.28 -27.92
CA THR A 208 -12.67 7.74 -27.51
C THR A 208 -12.91 7.55 -26.01
N LYS A 209 -13.94 8.22 -25.52
CA LYS A 209 -14.47 8.00 -24.15
C LYS A 209 -14.84 6.53 -23.91
N ASP A 210 -15.38 5.86 -24.93
CA ASP A 210 -15.78 4.46 -24.84
C ASP A 210 -14.55 3.54 -24.76
N ASP A 211 -13.46 3.85 -25.48
CA ASP A 211 -12.20 3.13 -25.34
C ASP A 211 -11.63 3.25 -23.94
N ILE A 212 -11.58 4.47 -23.40
CA ILE A 212 -11.09 4.72 -22.04
C ILE A 212 -11.95 3.97 -21.01
N THR A 213 -13.26 3.98 -21.21
CA THR A 213 -14.20 3.27 -20.33
C THR A 213 -14.01 1.75 -20.43
N ARG A 214 -13.86 1.21 -21.64
CA ARG A 214 -13.62 -0.22 -21.89
C ARG A 214 -12.30 -0.67 -21.26
N ILE A 215 -11.23 0.09 -21.49
CA ILE A 215 -9.89 -0.20 -20.93
C ILE A 215 -9.94 -0.14 -19.41
N GLY A 216 -10.54 0.91 -18.83
CA GLY A 216 -10.70 1.04 -17.39
C GLY A 216 -11.44 -0.16 -16.78
N LYS A 217 -12.56 -0.58 -17.36
CA LYS A 217 -13.32 -1.75 -16.89
C LYS A 217 -12.54 -3.06 -16.99
N GLY A 218 -11.64 -3.19 -17.96
CA GLY A 218 -10.75 -4.35 -18.10
C GLY A 218 -9.52 -4.31 -17.20
N THR A 219 -9.28 -3.20 -16.52
CA THR A 219 -8.10 -3.00 -15.69
C THR A 219 -8.19 -3.79 -14.40
N ARG A 220 -7.12 -4.53 -14.09
CA ARG A 220 -7.03 -5.28 -12.83
C ARG A 220 -6.45 -4.37 -11.74
N LEU A 221 -7.26 -4.11 -10.72
CA LEU A 221 -6.82 -3.42 -9.50
C LEU A 221 -6.09 -4.36 -8.55
N ILE A 222 -5.40 -3.78 -7.56
CA ILE A 222 -4.69 -4.51 -6.52
C ILE A 222 -5.63 -5.48 -5.78
N ALA A 223 -5.13 -6.65 -5.42
CA ALA A 223 -5.89 -7.61 -4.64
C ALA A 223 -6.33 -6.99 -3.29
N GLY A 224 -7.44 -7.45 -2.73
CA GLY A 224 -7.94 -6.97 -1.43
C GLY A 224 -8.58 -5.58 -1.41
N ILE A 225 -8.59 -4.84 -2.53
CA ILE A 225 -9.18 -3.49 -2.57
C ILE A 225 -10.66 -3.46 -2.15
N CYS A 226 -11.44 -4.45 -2.57
CA CYS A 226 -12.87 -4.56 -2.19
C CYS A 226 -13.02 -4.69 -0.68
N ASP A 227 -12.20 -5.55 -0.06
CA ASP A 227 -12.22 -5.80 1.37
C ASP A 227 -11.82 -4.55 2.15
N VAL A 228 -10.74 -3.88 1.72
CA VAL A 228 -10.27 -2.65 2.36
C VAL A 228 -11.31 -1.54 2.29
N PHE A 229 -11.86 -1.27 1.10
CA PHE A 229 -12.86 -0.21 0.94
C PHE A 229 -14.12 -0.51 1.76
N LYS A 230 -14.54 -1.77 1.82
CA LYS A 230 -15.66 -2.18 2.66
C LYS A 230 -15.36 -2.00 4.15
N VAL A 231 -14.20 -2.45 4.62
CA VAL A 231 -13.78 -2.32 6.03
C VAL A 231 -13.72 -0.84 6.45
N LEU A 232 -13.14 0.02 5.61
CA LEU A 232 -13.07 1.46 5.87
C LEU A 232 -14.46 2.08 5.94
N ASN A 233 -15.31 1.79 4.98
CA ASN A 233 -16.69 2.29 4.94
C ASN A 233 -17.51 1.80 6.14
N ASP A 234 -17.43 0.51 6.49
CA ASP A 234 -18.15 -0.06 7.63
C ASP A 234 -17.68 0.55 8.97
N ALA A 235 -16.42 1.01 9.04
CA ALA A 235 -15.86 1.75 10.17
C ALA A 235 -16.17 3.26 10.14
N GLY A 236 -16.87 3.76 9.12
CA GLY A 236 -17.18 5.18 8.93
C GLY A 236 -15.95 6.02 8.55
N VAL A 237 -14.94 5.40 7.97
CA VAL A 237 -13.73 6.08 7.48
C VAL A 237 -13.98 6.53 6.04
N LEU A 238 -13.79 7.82 5.78
CA LEU A 238 -14.01 8.43 4.47
C LEU A 238 -12.87 8.08 3.52
N ILE A 239 -13.18 7.84 2.25
CA ILE A 239 -12.21 7.44 1.24
C ILE A 239 -12.13 8.48 0.13
N TRP A 240 -10.92 8.99 -0.15
CA TRP A 240 -10.64 9.85 -1.31
C TRP A 240 -9.58 9.23 -2.21
N ILE A 241 -9.63 9.62 -3.48
CA ILE A 241 -8.55 9.33 -4.43
C ILE A 241 -8.00 10.64 -4.96
N VAL A 242 -6.68 10.82 -4.85
CA VAL A 242 -5.96 12.00 -5.35
C VAL A 242 -4.82 11.55 -6.25
N SER A 243 -4.95 11.77 -7.55
CA SER A 243 -4.01 11.24 -8.53
C SER A 243 -3.78 12.19 -9.70
N ARG A 244 -2.65 12.00 -10.39
CA ARG A 244 -2.41 12.64 -11.69
C ARG A 244 -3.03 11.86 -12.85
N SER A 245 -3.63 10.71 -12.59
CA SER A 245 -4.38 9.94 -13.59
C SER A 245 -5.69 10.63 -13.95
N GLU A 246 -6.35 10.17 -15.00
CA GLU A 246 -7.56 10.78 -15.51
C GLU A 246 -8.81 10.19 -14.84
N ARG A 247 -9.70 11.06 -14.39
CA ARG A 247 -10.91 10.72 -13.61
C ARG A 247 -11.78 9.66 -14.30
N GLN A 248 -11.95 9.77 -15.61
CA GLN A 248 -12.80 8.86 -16.38
C GLN A 248 -12.24 7.44 -16.34
N PHE A 249 -10.91 7.31 -16.48
CA PHE A 249 -10.21 6.04 -16.37
C PHE A 249 -10.30 5.46 -14.95
N ILE A 250 -10.00 6.27 -13.92
CA ILE A 250 -10.09 5.86 -12.51
C ILE A 250 -11.50 5.34 -12.19
N ARG A 251 -12.55 6.09 -12.57
CA ARG A 251 -13.95 5.68 -12.34
C ARG A 251 -14.29 4.38 -13.03
N ALA A 252 -13.86 4.22 -14.27
CA ALA A 252 -14.10 2.99 -15.02
C ALA A 252 -13.39 1.78 -14.40
N ALA A 253 -12.15 1.95 -13.93
CA ALA A 253 -11.37 0.92 -13.27
C ALA A 253 -11.96 0.51 -11.92
N LEU A 254 -12.44 1.47 -11.13
CA LEU A 254 -13.09 1.20 -9.85
C LEU A 254 -14.44 0.47 -10.02
N GLY A 255 -15.16 0.75 -11.11
CA GLY A 255 -16.50 0.18 -11.32
C GLY A 255 -17.42 0.46 -10.12
N ASN A 256 -17.98 -0.59 -9.52
CA ASN A 256 -18.85 -0.50 -8.35
C ASN A 256 -18.14 0.01 -7.09
N LEU A 257 -16.82 -0.11 -7.00
CA LEU A 257 -16.06 0.40 -5.84
C LEU A 257 -16.10 1.92 -5.75
N ALA A 258 -16.41 2.61 -6.85
CA ALA A 258 -16.56 4.06 -6.85
C ALA A 258 -17.63 4.58 -5.87
N CYS A 259 -18.59 3.73 -5.44
CA CYS A 259 -19.61 4.10 -4.46
C CYS A 259 -19.05 4.32 -3.04
N TYR A 260 -17.86 3.76 -2.74
CA TYR A 260 -17.19 3.97 -1.46
C TYR A 260 -16.35 5.24 -1.41
N VAL A 261 -16.11 5.88 -2.57
CA VAL A 261 -15.19 7.01 -2.70
C VAL A 261 -15.97 8.32 -2.67
N GLU A 262 -15.66 9.18 -1.69
CA GLU A 262 -16.28 10.50 -1.54
C GLU A 262 -16.02 11.37 -2.77
N GLU A 263 -14.77 11.43 -3.20
CA GLU A 263 -14.41 12.20 -4.39
C GLU A 263 -13.08 11.70 -5.01
N ILE A 264 -12.99 11.82 -6.33
CA ILE A 264 -11.77 11.59 -7.10
C ILE A 264 -11.23 12.95 -7.57
N LYS A 265 -10.12 13.38 -7.00
CA LYS A 265 -9.36 14.57 -7.39
C LYS A 265 -8.25 14.18 -8.33
N SER A 266 -8.40 14.51 -9.62
CA SER A 266 -7.51 14.00 -10.65
C SER A 266 -7.59 14.82 -11.93
N ASN A 267 -6.72 14.54 -12.89
CA ASN A 267 -6.84 15.06 -14.26
C ASN A 267 -8.17 14.63 -14.88
N GLN A 268 -8.54 15.26 -15.96
CA GLN A 268 -9.81 14.99 -16.64
C GLN A 268 -9.64 15.06 -18.15
N PHE A 269 -10.04 14.01 -18.87
CA PHE A 269 -10.21 14.08 -20.30
C PHE A 269 -11.37 15.02 -20.67
N LEU A 270 -11.15 15.85 -21.67
CA LEU A 270 -12.17 16.60 -22.37
C LEU A 270 -12.39 15.94 -23.74
N PHE A 271 -13.62 15.83 -24.17
CA PHE A 271 -13.99 15.14 -25.41
C PHE A 271 -14.66 16.10 -26.38
N ASP A 272 -14.46 15.87 -27.67
CA ASP A 272 -15.21 16.54 -28.72
C ASP A 272 -16.63 16.00 -28.85
N SER A 273 -17.38 16.53 -29.84
CA SER A 273 -18.76 16.09 -30.12
C SER A 273 -18.88 14.62 -30.56
N ASN A 274 -17.80 14.00 -31.03
CA ASN A 274 -17.73 12.61 -31.45
C ASN A 274 -17.24 11.69 -30.32
N GLY A 275 -16.99 12.24 -29.14
CA GLY A 275 -16.45 11.51 -28.00
C GLY A 275 -14.96 11.20 -28.08
N VAL A 276 -14.23 11.78 -29.03
CA VAL A 276 -12.76 11.66 -29.14
C VAL A 276 -12.08 12.60 -28.14
N VAL A 277 -10.95 12.18 -27.57
CA VAL A 277 -10.14 13.02 -26.67
C VAL A 277 -9.74 14.29 -27.41
N ALA A 278 -10.18 15.43 -26.89
CA ALA A 278 -9.86 16.77 -27.42
C ALA A 278 -8.78 17.47 -26.61
N ASP A 279 -8.80 17.29 -25.28
CA ASP A 279 -7.83 17.91 -24.37
C ASP A 279 -7.75 17.13 -23.04
N ILE A 280 -6.73 17.43 -22.22
CA ILE A 280 -6.57 16.94 -20.87
C ILE A 280 -6.49 18.14 -19.91
N ARG A 281 -7.52 18.31 -19.10
CA ARG A 281 -7.49 19.28 -18.01
C ARG A 281 -6.59 18.78 -16.90
N ILE A 282 -5.46 19.44 -16.72
CA ILE A 282 -4.45 19.10 -15.72
C ILE A 282 -4.93 19.58 -14.34
N SER A 283 -4.82 18.72 -13.34
CA SER A 283 -5.08 19.03 -11.94
C SER A 283 -3.80 19.46 -11.22
N PRO A 284 -3.89 20.25 -10.13
CA PRO A 284 -2.74 20.64 -9.34
C PRO A 284 -2.26 19.56 -8.35
N PHE A 285 -2.65 18.30 -8.55
CA PHE A 285 -2.41 17.22 -7.58
C PHE A 285 -1.07 16.50 -7.81
N ASP A 286 0.01 17.26 -7.81
CA ASP A 286 1.37 16.79 -7.63
C ASP A 286 1.86 17.12 -6.21
N TYR A 287 3.15 17.02 -5.93
CA TYR A 287 3.78 17.20 -4.62
C TYR A 287 3.01 18.12 -3.66
N GLU A 288 3.00 19.41 -3.96
CA GLU A 288 2.35 20.44 -3.15
C GLU A 288 0.82 20.32 -3.17
N GLY A 289 0.26 19.96 -4.30
CA GLY A 289 -1.18 19.85 -4.48
C GLY A 289 -1.78 18.71 -3.64
N LYS A 290 -1.12 17.56 -3.56
CA LYS A 290 -1.54 16.44 -2.70
C LYS A 290 -1.46 16.84 -1.22
N ARG A 291 -0.37 17.49 -0.81
CA ARG A 291 -0.20 18.00 0.55
C ARG A 291 -1.30 18.97 0.94
N ARG A 292 -1.56 19.99 0.11
CA ARG A 292 -2.62 20.98 0.34
C ARG A 292 -4.01 20.35 0.39
N PHE A 293 -4.23 19.34 -0.44
CA PHE A 293 -5.50 18.62 -0.42
C PHE A 293 -5.74 17.96 0.93
N VAL A 294 -4.77 17.21 1.45
CA VAL A 294 -4.87 16.55 2.76
C VAL A 294 -5.06 17.57 3.88
N SER A 295 -4.29 18.67 3.87
CA SER A 295 -4.47 19.75 4.86
C SER A 295 -5.87 20.36 4.80
N ARG A 296 -6.44 20.53 3.60
CA ARG A 296 -7.81 21.03 3.42
C ARG A 296 -8.84 20.04 3.94
N VAL A 297 -8.71 18.74 3.60
CA VAL A 297 -9.61 17.68 4.13
C VAL A 297 -9.61 17.69 5.66
N ALA A 298 -8.43 17.80 6.30
CA ALA A 298 -8.34 17.91 7.74
C ALA A 298 -9.11 19.13 8.28
N GLY A 299 -8.94 20.28 7.64
CA GLY A 299 -9.67 21.50 8.00
C GLY A 299 -11.18 21.39 7.79
N ASP A 300 -11.62 20.86 6.66
CA ASP A 300 -13.04 20.70 6.30
C ASP A 300 -13.76 19.72 7.26
N LEU A 301 -13.05 18.67 7.72
CA LEU A 301 -13.57 17.71 8.68
C LEU A 301 -13.40 18.14 10.15
N GLY A 302 -12.65 19.21 10.42
CA GLY A 302 -12.34 19.66 11.78
C GLY A 302 -11.50 18.67 12.58
N VAL A 303 -10.62 17.88 11.91
CA VAL A 303 -9.78 16.85 12.53
C VAL A 303 -8.30 17.21 12.42
N SER A 304 -7.47 16.54 13.24
CA SER A 304 -6.02 16.63 13.06
C SER A 304 -5.56 15.98 11.75
N PRO A 305 -4.57 16.53 11.03
CA PRO A 305 -3.96 15.83 9.91
C PRO A 305 -3.48 14.41 10.27
N GLN A 306 -3.12 14.17 11.52
CA GLN A 306 -2.72 12.84 12.03
C GLN A 306 -3.84 11.79 11.97
N ASP A 307 -5.10 12.23 11.93
CA ASP A 307 -6.27 11.35 11.79
C ASP A 307 -6.55 10.98 10.33
N ILE A 308 -5.70 11.44 9.41
CA ILE A 308 -5.76 11.12 7.98
C ILE A 308 -4.58 10.23 7.60
N VAL A 309 -4.87 9.14 6.91
CA VAL A 309 -3.86 8.26 6.33
C VAL A 309 -3.79 8.51 4.83
N PHE A 310 -2.60 8.78 4.31
CA PHE A 310 -2.34 8.87 2.89
C PHE A 310 -1.57 7.63 2.41
N VAL A 311 -2.10 6.95 1.41
CA VAL A 311 -1.51 5.73 0.83
C VAL A 311 -1.02 6.03 -0.58
N GLY A 312 0.26 5.81 -0.84
CA GLY A 312 0.89 6.07 -2.14
C GLY A 312 2.15 5.25 -2.36
N ASN A 313 2.87 5.49 -3.47
CA ASN A 313 4.03 4.67 -3.85
C ASN A 313 5.27 5.46 -4.30
N SER A 314 5.19 6.77 -4.41
CA SER A 314 6.22 7.61 -5.03
C SER A 314 6.65 8.78 -4.14
N ASN A 315 7.78 9.43 -4.46
CA ASN A 315 8.23 10.63 -3.75
C ASN A 315 7.21 11.78 -3.81
N ASN A 316 6.42 11.83 -4.87
CA ASN A 316 5.29 12.76 -4.97
C ASN A 316 4.30 12.58 -3.81
N ASP A 317 4.03 11.34 -3.44
CA ASP A 317 3.12 10.97 -2.36
C ASP A 317 3.75 11.16 -0.98
N ALA A 318 5.06 10.87 -0.87
CA ALA A 318 5.81 11.07 0.37
C ALA A 318 5.76 12.52 0.87
N SER A 319 5.69 13.50 -0.06
CA SER A 319 5.59 14.92 0.29
C SER A 319 4.38 15.26 1.17
N VAL A 320 3.34 14.42 1.14
CA VAL A 320 2.12 14.58 1.96
C VAL A 320 2.43 14.52 3.46
N ARG A 321 3.47 13.79 3.87
CA ARG A 321 3.90 13.74 5.28
C ARG A 321 4.11 15.12 5.89
N ALA A 322 4.56 16.10 5.09
CA ALA A 322 4.72 17.48 5.55
C ALA A 322 3.41 18.18 5.93
N SER A 323 2.24 17.60 5.64
CA SER A 323 0.95 18.07 6.16
C SER A 323 0.70 17.64 7.61
N GLY A 324 1.50 16.71 8.15
CA GLY A 324 1.27 16.06 9.43
C GLY A 324 0.44 14.76 9.35
N ALA A 325 0.00 14.36 8.16
CA ALA A 325 -0.75 13.12 7.96
C ALA A 325 0.14 11.88 8.11
N VAL A 326 -0.46 10.78 8.52
CA VAL A 326 0.17 9.47 8.47
C VAL A 326 0.31 9.03 7.01
N THR A 327 1.51 8.65 6.58
CA THR A 327 1.75 8.22 5.20
C THR A 327 2.17 6.76 5.15
N VAL A 328 1.54 5.99 4.26
CA VAL A 328 1.84 4.58 4.03
C VAL A 328 2.34 4.40 2.59
N CYS A 329 3.59 4.01 2.46
CA CYS A 329 4.16 3.67 1.17
C CYS A 329 3.82 2.22 0.81
N VAL A 330 3.24 2.00 -0.37
CA VAL A 330 2.98 0.66 -0.90
C VAL A 330 3.81 0.45 -2.16
N SER A 331 4.51 -0.69 -2.23
CA SER A 331 5.31 -1.09 -3.40
C SER A 331 6.11 0.06 -4.00
N PRO A 332 7.03 0.69 -3.23
CA PRO A 332 7.73 1.88 -3.67
C PRO A 332 8.32 1.66 -5.06
N SER A 333 8.15 2.64 -5.91
CA SER A 333 8.69 2.57 -7.26
C SER A 333 10.19 2.28 -7.19
N ASN A 334 10.67 1.29 -7.95
CA ASN A 334 12.09 0.93 -8.04
C ASN A 334 12.96 2.05 -8.67
N THR A 335 12.39 3.22 -8.91
CA THR A 335 13.14 4.40 -9.30
C THR A 335 14.07 4.75 -8.16
N THR A 336 15.35 4.63 -8.45
CA THR A 336 16.46 5.09 -7.63
C THR A 336 16.08 6.37 -6.89
N GLY A 337 15.85 6.30 -5.57
CA GLY A 337 15.69 7.48 -4.75
C GLY A 337 14.39 7.68 -3.98
N THR A 338 13.48 6.70 -3.91
CA THR A 338 12.39 6.82 -2.92
C THR A 338 13.01 6.71 -1.53
N ASP A 339 13.25 7.88 -0.92
CA ASP A 339 13.73 7.97 0.44
C ASP A 339 12.64 7.47 1.39
N ARG A 340 12.88 6.30 1.96
CA ARG A 340 11.95 5.66 2.90
C ARG A 340 11.74 6.49 4.16
N SER A 341 12.73 7.30 4.55
CA SER A 341 12.63 8.20 5.69
C SER A 341 11.57 9.30 5.49
N SER A 342 11.16 9.52 4.24
CA SER A 342 10.09 10.45 3.89
C SER A 342 8.67 9.94 4.21
N TRP A 343 8.51 8.67 4.62
CA TRP A 343 7.23 8.05 4.91
C TRP A 343 7.07 7.73 6.39
N THR A 344 5.82 7.63 6.87
CA THR A 344 5.55 7.14 8.22
C THR A 344 5.67 5.61 8.27
N HIS A 345 5.13 4.91 7.27
CA HIS A 345 5.18 3.46 7.14
C HIS A 345 5.52 3.05 5.70
N CYS A 346 6.10 1.89 5.51
CA CYS A 346 6.47 1.41 4.18
C CYS A 346 6.25 -0.11 4.03
N CYS A 347 5.39 -0.49 3.08
CA CYS A 347 5.19 -1.85 2.61
C CYS A 347 5.96 -2.04 1.30
N LEU A 348 7.12 -2.69 1.32
CA LEU A 348 8.01 -2.77 0.15
C LEU A 348 7.49 -3.68 -0.96
N TYR A 349 6.64 -4.64 -0.64
CA TYR A 349 6.00 -5.57 -1.56
C TYR A 349 4.54 -5.73 -1.14
N CYS A 350 3.71 -4.80 -1.58
CA CYS A 350 2.28 -4.85 -1.33
C CYS A 350 1.59 -5.49 -2.56
N ASP A 351 1.36 -6.79 -2.49
CA ASP A 351 0.60 -7.53 -3.51
C ASP A 351 -0.90 -7.52 -3.20
N ASP A 352 -1.25 -7.16 -1.96
CA ASP A 352 -2.61 -7.14 -1.44
C ASP A 352 -2.82 -5.89 -0.60
N LEU A 353 -3.85 -5.10 -0.93
CA LEU A 353 -4.09 -3.83 -0.25
C LEU A 353 -4.45 -4.00 1.24
N ARG A 354 -4.92 -5.18 1.65
CA ARG A 354 -5.18 -5.47 3.08
C ARG A 354 -3.94 -5.31 3.95
N ASP A 355 -2.76 -5.35 3.37
CA ASP A 355 -1.48 -5.12 4.06
C ASP A 355 -1.36 -3.72 4.67
N ILE A 356 -2.19 -2.74 4.25
CA ILE A 356 -2.20 -1.41 4.86
C ILE A 356 -3.07 -1.31 6.12
N LEU A 357 -4.02 -2.24 6.33
CA LEU A 357 -4.97 -2.15 7.44
C LEU A 357 -4.32 -2.03 8.82
N PRO A 358 -3.18 -2.69 9.11
CA PRO A 358 -2.48 -2.52 10.39
C PRO A 358 -2.01 -1.08 10.69
N PHE A 359 -1.88 -0.24 9.66
CA PHE A 359 -1.46 1.16 9.80
C PHE A 359 -2.65 2.13 9.88
N ILE A 360 -3.88 1.60 9.85
CA ILE A 360 -5.12 2.37 9.90
C ILE A 360 -5.79 2.06 11.24
N GLN A 361 -5.92 3.09 12.09
CA GLN A 361 -6.53 2.94 13.40
C GLN A 361 -8.06 3.00 13.28
N LEU A 362 -8.68 1.84 13.13
CA LEU A 362 -10.13 1.71 13.11
C LEU A 362 -10.70 1.77 14.53
N GLN A 363 -11.88 2.38 14.71
CA GLN A 363 -12.59 2.25 15.98
C GLN A 363 -12.98 0.79 16.21
N SER A 364 -12.67 0.27 17.40
CA SER A 364 -13.33 -0.95 17.86
C SER A 364 -14.83 -0.64 17.94
N THR A 365 -15.62 -1.20 17.04
CA THR A 365 -17.07 -1.23 17.22
C THR A 365 -17.37 -2.17 18.39
N THR A 366 -17.23 -1.66 19.62
CA THR A 366 -17.90 -2.27 20.77
C THR A 366 -19.40 -2.19 20.52
N LYS A 367 -19.96 -3.27 19.98
CA LYS A 367 -21.40 -3.53 20.08
C LYS A 367 -21.70 -4.14 21.42
#